data_2fd431d3326f1d14e0454b9869fd3359
#
_entry.id   2fd431d3326f1d14e0454b9869fd3359
#
_cell.length_a   1.000
_cell.length_b   1.000
_cell.length_c   1.000
_cell.angle_alpha   90.00
_cell.angle_beta   90.00
_cell.angle_gamma   90.00
#
_symmetry.space_group_name_H-M   'P 1'
#
loop_
_entity.id
_entity.type
_entity.pdbx_description
1 polymer ?
#
loop_
_entity_poly.entity_id
_entity_poly.type
_entity_poly.pdbx_seq_one_letter_code
_entity_poly.pdbx_strand_id
1 'polypeptide(L)'
;MFIVLGFYKFKKLKSLKKNKLILHKLFVDNNIKGILIISNEGLNGTISGKDKNIFLTSKKIKSLFGIVNFDSENLSKSKFQPFHKPKIKIKKEVVPMGLNISAKNKKANYVEPLKWNNLIKDKNTFILDARKPFEYEVGSFKTVSYTHLTLPTSHN
;
A
#
# COMPACT_ATOMS: atom_id res chain seq x y z
N MET A 1 21.30 5.20 7.50
CA MET A 1 20.16 4.27 7.46
C MET A 1 19.00 4.98 6.80
N PHE A 2 18.19 4.28 6.03
CA PHE A 2 16.98 4.79 5.40
C PHE A 2 15.76 4.22 6.09
N ILE A 3 14.69 4.99 6.13
CA ILE A 3 13.35 4.53 6.54
C ILE A 3 12.56 4.23 5.28
N VAL A 4 11.85 3.12 5.28
CA VAL A 4 10.84 2.75 4.28
C VAL A 4 9.48 2.84 4.94
N LEU A 5 8.60 3.66 4.38
CA LEU A 5 7.25 3.88 4.86
C LEU A 5 6.27 3.37 3.82
N GLY A 6 5.55 2.30 4.15
CA GLY A 6 4.40 1.81 3.42
C GLY A 6 3.11 2.36 4.05
N PHE A 7 2.19 2.88 3.26
CA PHE A 7 0.95 3.43 3.79
C PHE A 7 -0.17 3.44 2.76
N TYR A 8 -1.42 3.39 3.23
CA TYR A 8 -2.58 3.66 2.40
C TYR A 8 -3.69 4.38 3.16
N LYS A 9 -4.57 5.04 2.41
CA LYS A 9 -5.77 5.71 2.92
C LYS A 9 -6.87 5.66 1.88
N PHE A 10 -8.03 5.16 2.27
CA PHE A 10 -9.26 5.34 1.52
C PHE A 10 -9.94 6.64 1.94
N LYS A 11 -9.98 7.59 1.03
CA LYS A 11 -10.61 8.90 1.21
C LYS A 11 -10.84 9.53 -0.14
N LYS A 12 -12.00 10.11 -0.37
CA LYS A 12 -12.30 10.83 -1.61
C LYS A 12 -11.32 11.99 -1.82
N LEU A 13 -10.48 11.87 -2.85
CA LEU A 13 -9.50 12.88 -3.22
C LEU A 13 -9.97 13.66 -4.45
N LYS A 14 -9.60 14.94 -4.49
CA LYS A 14 -9.88 15.86 -5.61
C LYS A 14 -8.59 16.42 -6.17
N SER A 15 -8.69 17.09 -7.33
CA SER A 15 -7.56 17.82 -7.95
C SER A 15 -6.29 16.99 -8.15
N LEU A 16 -6.44 15.72 -8.57
CA LEU A 16 -5.34 14.75 -8.65
C LEU A 16 -4.16 15.24 -9.50
N LYS A 17 -4.42 15.91 -10.65
CA LYS A 17 -3.36 16.44 -11.52
C LYS A 17 -2.51 17.48 -10.79
N LYS A 18 -3.16 18.46 -10.12
CA LYS A 18 -2.48 19.49 -9.33
C LYS A 18 -1.68 18.86 -8.17
N ASN A 19 -2.31 17.96 -7.44
CA ASN A 19 -1.69 17.29 -6.30
C ASN A 19 -0.50 16.42 -6.72
N LYS A 20 -0.54 15.79 -7.88
CA LYS A 20 0.61 15.04 -8.44
C LYS A 20 1.85 15.94 -8.58
N LEU A 21 1.70 17.16 -9.07
CA LEU A 21 2.81 18.11 -9.24
C LEU A 21 3.38 18.52 -7.87
N ILE A 22 2.50 18.86 -6.92
CA ILE A 22 2.89 19.23 -5.55
C ILE A 22 3.64 18.07 -4.88
N LEU A 23 3.12 16.85 -4.98
CA LEU A 23 3.74 15.67 -4.39
C LEU A 23 5.07 15.32 -5.05
N HIS A 24 5.18 15.47 -6.36
CA HIS A 24 6.43 15.24 -7.06
C HIS A 24 7.51 16.22 -6.59
N LYS A 25 7.19 17.52 -6.54
CA LYS A 25 8.09 18.54 -5.99
C LYS A 25 8.45 18.24 -4.53
N LEU A 26 7.47 17.90 -3.69
CA LEU A 26 7.69 17.53 -2.29
C LEU A 26 8.70 16.38 -2.15
N PHE A 27 8.59 15.35 -3.00
CA PHE A 27 9.48 14.19 -2.98
C PHE A 27 10.90 14.58 -3.40
N VAL A 28 11.04 15.38 -4.46
CA VAL A 28 12.35 15.87 -4.95
C VAL A 28 13.03 16.73 -3.88
N ASP A 29 12.34 17.75 -3.36
CA ASP A 29 12.88 18.70 -2.38
C ASP A 29 13.33 18.01 -1.07
N ASN A 30 12.67 16.92 -0.70
CA ASN A 30 13.02 16.16 0.52
C ASN A 30 13.82 14.88 0.25
N ASN A 31 14.32 14.71 -0.97
CA ASN A 31 15.11 13.54 -1.38
C ASN A 31 14.40 12.20 -1.04
N ILE A 32 13.08 12.17 -1.27
CA ILE A 32 12.23 10.98 -1.11
C ILE A 32 12.16 10.23 -2.42
N LYS A 33 12.34 8.92 -2.35
CA LYS A 33 12.18 8.01 -3.48
C LYS A 33 11.11 6.97 -3.19
N GLY A 34 10.58 6.34 -4.22
CA GLY A 34 9.50 5.37 -4.09
C GLY A 34 8.30 5.69 -4.96
N ILE A 35 7.21 5.02 -4.70
CA ILE A 35 5.98 5.16 -5.48
C ILE A 35 4.83 5.63 -4.58
N LEU A 36 4.06 6.59 -5.09
CA LEU A 36 2.78 6.99 -4.52
C LEU A 36 1.72 6.97 -5.61
N ILE A 37 0.69 6.17 -5.41
CA ILE A 37 -0.50 6.11 -6.25
C ILE A 37 -1.56 6.98 -5.60
N ILE A 38 -2.19 7.84 -6.38
CA ILE A 38 -3.35 8.64 -5.97
C ILE A 38 -4.49 8.39 -6.94
N SER A 39 -5.69 8.27 -6.41
CA SER A 39 -6.94 8.12 -7.15
C SER A 39 -8.07 8.93 -6.50
N ASN A 40 -9.23 8.94 -7.14
CA ASN A 40 -10.39 9.60 -6.53
C ASN A 40 -10.86 8.92 -5.23
N GLU A 41 -10.54 7.66 -5.02
CA GLU A 41 -10.93 6.85 -3.84
C GLU A 41 -9.89 6.84 -2.72
N GLY A 42 -8.67 7.36 -2.98
CA GLY A 42 -7.64 7.39 -1.96
C GLY A 42 -6.21 7.44 -2.48
N LEU A 43 -5.30 7.02 -1.62
CA LEU A 43 -3.87 6.94 -1.92
C LEU A 43 -3.25 5.66 -1.35
N ASN A 44 -2.20 5.19 -2.02
CA ASN A 44 -1.38 4.05 -1.61
C ASN A 44 0.07 4.28 -2.03
N GLY A 45 0.99 4.06 -1.14
CA GLY A 45 2.40 4.30 -1.45
C GLY A 45 3.39 3.55 -0.58
N THR A 46 4.57 3.36 -1.16
CA THR A 46 5.77 2.95 -0.43
C THR A 46 6.89 3.90 -0.81
N ILE A 47 7.39 4.63 0.17
CA ILE A 47 8.40 5.67 0.00
C ILE A 47 9.58 5.45 0.92
N SER A 48 10.75 5.94 0.54
CA SER A 48 11.96 5.84 1.34
C SER A 48 12.78 7.10 1.30
N GLY A 49 13.43 7.40 2.41
CA GLY A 49 14.32 8.54 2.60
C GLY A 49 15.01 8.51 3.96
N LYS A 50 15.75 9.57 4.27
CA LYS A 50 16.27 9.77 5.62
C LYS A 50 15.13 10.01 6.60
N ASP A 51 15.33 9.62 7.85
CA ASP A 51 14.32 9.62 8.91
C ASP A 51 13.55 10.94 8.99
N LYS A 52 14.22 12.05 9.23
CA LYS A 52 13.64 13.40 9.23
C LYS A 52 12.76 13.70 8.02
N ASN A 53 13.24 13.32 6.82
CA ASN A 53 12.58 13.64 5.55
C ASN A 53 11.31 12.80 5.35
N ILE A 54 11.31 11.53 5.76
CA ILE A 54 10.14 10.66 5.71
C ILE A 54 9.02 11.22 6.59
N PHE A 55 9.32 11.56 7.85
CA PHE A 55 8.30 12.10 8.76
C PHE A 55 7.75 13.44 8.28
N LEU A 56 8.61 14.33 7.80
CA LEU A 56 8.18 15.61 7.23
C LEU A 56 7.28 15.40 6.01
N THR A 57 7.68 14.50 5.11
CA THR A 57 6.91 14.19 3.89
C THR A 57 5.56 13.55 4.22
N SER A 58 5.54 12.58 5.14
CA SER A 58 4.29 11.96 5.62
C SER A 58 3.33 13.01 6.20
N LYS A 59 3.83 13.91 7.06
CA LYS A 59 3.04 15.02 7.62
C LYS A 59 2.48 15.94 6.54
N LYS A 60 3.28 16.29 5.53
CA LYS A 60 2.85 17.14 4.40
C LYS A 60 1.82 16.43 3.51
N ILE A 61 1.95 15.12 3.27
CA ILE A 61 0.95 14.33 2.55
C ILE A 61 -0.38 14.33 3.33
N LYS A 62 -0.32 14.06 4.63
CA LYS A 62 -1.50 14.09 5.50
C LYS A 62 -2.19 15.46 5.45
N SER A 63 -1.44 16.54 5.57
CA SER A 63 -1.95 17.92 5.49
C SER A 63 -2.56 18.24 4.13
N LEU A 64 -1.90 17.89 3.02
CA LEU A 64 -2.36 18.15 1.65
C LEU A 64 -3.75 17.56 1.38
N PHE A 65 -4.04 16.40 1.95
CA PHE A 65 -5.30 15.68 1.74
C PHE A 65 -6.26 15.75 2.94
N GLY A 66 -5.93 16.50 3.99
CA GLY A 66 -6.73 16.58 5.21
C GLY A 66 -6.88 15.20 5.89
N ILE A 67 -5.81 14.42 5.92
CA ILE A 67 -5.76 13.09 6.54
C ILE A 67 -5.21 13.25 7.96
N VAL A 68 -5.90 12.73 8.95
CA VAL A 68 -5.42 12.65 10.32
C VAL A 68 -4.50 11.43 10.47
N ASN A 69 -5.03 10.25 10.13
CA ASN A 69 -4.28 8.99 10.18
C ASN A 69 -4.47 8.21 8.88
N PHE A 70 -3.42 7.51 8.45
CA PHE A 70 -3.55 6.51 7.40
C PHE A 70 -4.38 5.32 7.91
N ASP A 71 -4.98 4.56 7.01
CA ASP A 71 -5.71 3.33 7.38
C ASP A 71 -4.75 2.20 7.71
N SER A 72 -3.56 2.24 7.11
CA SER A 72 -2.41 1.42 7.49
C SER A 72 -1.14 2.22 7.29
N GLU A 73 -0.20 2.05 8.20
CA GLU A 73 1.12 2.66 8.17
C GLU A 73 2.13 1.64 8.70
N ASN A 74 3.13 1.32 7.87
CA ASN A 74 4.16 0.35 8.21
C ASN A 74 5.55 0.96 7.98
N LEU A 75 6.40 0.91 8.98
CA LEU A 75 7.75 1.44 8.97
C LEU A 75 8.76 0.29 9.04
N SER A 76 9.74 0.35 8.16
CA SER A 76 10.90 -0.54 8.20
C SER A 76 12.20 0.22 7.95
N LYS A 77 13.33 -0.38 8.33
CA LYS A 77 14.66 0.21 8.17
C LYS A 77 15.43 -0.51 7.07
N SER A 78 16.16 0.24 6.27
CA SER A 78 17.05 -0.28 5.23
C SER A 78 18.45 0.32 5.34
N LYS A 79 19.48 -0.49 5.09
CA LYS A 79 20.88 -0.03 5.05
C LYS A 79 21.15 0.82 3.80
N PHE A 80 20.43 0.59 2.71
CA PHE A 80 20.54 1.29 1.42
C PHE A 80 19.22 1.92 1.01
N GLN A 81 19.24 2.81 0.03
CA GLN A 81 18.04 3.41 -0.57
C GLN A 81 17.40 2.40 -1.55
N PRO A 82 16.22 1.82 -1.22
CA PRO A 82 15.65 0.72 -2.01
C PRO A 82 14.99 1.16 -3.32
N PHE A 83 14.80 2.46 -3.50
CA PHE A 83 14.16 3.01 -4.70
C PHE A 83 15.11 3.95 -5.45
N HIS A 84 15.04 3.94 -6.79
CA HIS A 84 15.92 4.77 -7.62
C HIS A 84 15.40 6.21 -7.81
N LYS A 85 14.08 6.41 -7.88
CA LYS A 85 13.46 7.71 -8.20
C LYS A 85 12.11 7.91 -7.54
N PRO A 86 11.67 9.19 -7.39
CA PRO A 86 10.30 9.52 -7.01
C PRO A 86 9.34 9.18 -8.15
N LYS A 87 8.18 8.57 -7.83
CA LYS A 87 7.19 8.19 -8.81
C LYS A 87 5.77 8.42 -8.27
N ILE A 88 5.10 9.44 -8.81
CA ILE A 88 3.71 9.74 -8.46
C ILE A 88 2.83 9.32 -9.64
N LYS A 89 1.90 8.38 -9.40
CA LYS A 89 0.98 7.87 -10.42
C LYS A 89 -0.46 8.23 -10.07
N ILE A 90 -1.20 8.71 -11.08
CA ILE A 90 -2.67 8.78 -11.00
C ILE A 90 -3.22 7.48 -11.59
N LYS A 91 -4.09 6.82 -10.86
CA LYS A 91 -4.79 5.61 -11.29
C LYS A 91 -6.30 5.79 -11.10
N LYS A 92 -7.11 4.97 -11.78
CA LYS A 92 -8.56 4.94 -11.56
C LYS A 92 -8.89 4.45 -10.16
N GLU A 93 -8.18 3.42 -9.70
CA GLU A 93 -8.33 2.75 -8.41
C GLU A 93 -7.02 2.76 -7.62
N VAL A 94 -7.08 2.81 -6.30
CA VAL A 94 -5.91 2.68 -5.40
C VAL A 94 -5.40 1.24 -5.42
N VAL A 95 -6.33 0.29 -5.35
CA VAL A 95 -6.11 -1.14 -5.52
C VAL A 95 -6.98 -1.59 -6.68
N PRO A 96 -6.38 -2.05 -7.81
CA PRO A 96 -7.16 -2.44 -8.97
C PRO A 96 -7.95 -3.72 -8.66
N MET A 97 -9.24 -3.59 -8.45
CA MET A 97 -10.16 -4.70 -8.21
C MET A 97 -11.28 -4.77 -9.25
N GLY A 98 -11.44 -3.72 -10.07
CA GLY A 98 -12.50 -3.63 -11.07
C GLY A 98 -13.92 -3.57 -10.49
N LEU A 99 -14.04 -3.33 -9.19
CA LEU A 99 -15.30 -3.31 -8.46
C LEU A 99 -15.46 -1.98 -7.71
N ASN A 100 -16.65 -1.38 -7.78
CA ASN A 100 -17.01 -0.25 -6.95
C ASN A 100 -17.25 -0.71 -5.50
N ILE A 101 -16.17 -0.92 -4.75
CA ILE A 101 -16.25 -1.29 -3.34
C ILE A 101 -16.32 -0.03 -2.50
N SER A 102 -17.45 0.19 -1.85
CA SER A 102 -17.55 1.23 -0.84
C SER A 102 -16.73 0.80 0.38
N ALA A 103 -15.75 1.61 0.76
CA ALA A 103 -14.92 1.39 1.96
C ALA A 103 -15.74 1.40 3.29
N LYS A 104 -17.04 1.59 3.22
CA LYS A 104 -17.96 1.53 4.37
C LYS A 104 -18.29 0.10 4.81
N ASN A 105 -17.98 -0.90 4.01
CA ASN A 105 -18.34 -2.28 4.29
C ASN A 105 -17.20 -2.99 5.05
N LYS A 106 -17.53 -3.38 6.28
CA LYS A 106 -16.84 -4.28 7.22
C LYS A 106 -15.31 -4.36 7.07
N LYS A 107 -14.60 -3.72 7.97
CA LYS A 107 -13.15 -3.93 8.12
C LYS A 107 -12.90 -5.42 8.38
N ALA A 108 -11.99 -6.01 7.61
CA ALA A 108 -11.46 -7.33 7.91
C ALA A 108 -10.81 -7.32 9.31
N ASN A 109 -10.99 -8.38 10.07
CA ASN A 109 -10.32 -8.53 11.34
C ASN A 109 -8.88 -8.98 11.09
N TYR A 110 -7.93 -8.20 11.58
CA TYR A 110 -6.54 -8.63 11.62
C TYR A 110 -6.35 -9.65 12.74
N VAL A 111 -5.58 -10.68 12.47
CA VAL A 111 -5.28 -11.74 13.42
C VAL A 111 -3.81 -11.65 13.82
N GLU A 112 -3.55 -11.59 15.12
CA GLU A 112 -2.20 -11.64 15.67
C GLU A 112 -1.49 -12.97 15.35
N PRO A 113 -0.15 -12.97 15.17
CA PRO A 113 0.59 -14.15 14.73
C PRO A 113 0.35 -15.41 15.56
N LEU A 114 0.22 -15.28 16.89
CA LEU A 114 -0.06 -16.41 17.78
C LEU A 114 -1.46 -16.99 17.56
N LYS A 115 -2.46 -16.13 17.37
CA LYS A 115 -3.82 -16.55 17.03
C LYS A 115 -3.90 -17.16 15.64
N TRP A 116 -3.11 -16.63 14.68
CA TRP A 116 -3.00 -17.18 13.34
C TRP A 116 -2.55 -18.64 13.37
N ASN A 117 -1.54 -18.99 14.17
CA ASN A 117 -1.06 -20.36 14.33
C ASN A 117 -2.14 -21.34 14.84
N ASN A 118 -3.09 -20.85 15.61
CA ASN A 118 -4.21 -21.67 16.06
C ASN A 118 -5.27 -21.81 14.95
N LEU A 119 -5.57 -20.74 14.22
CA LEU A 119 -6.53 -20.76 13.12
C LEU A 119 -6.10 -21.72 12.00
N ILE A 120 -4.83 -21.73 11.60
CA ILE A 120 -4.36 -22.63 10.53
C ILE A 120 -4.38 -24.13 10.92
N LYS A 121 -4.50 -24.43 12.21
CA LYS A 121 -4.66 -25.82 12.71
C LYS A 121 -6.12 -26.26 12.83
N ASP A 122 -7.04 -25.30 12.82
CA ASP A 122 -8.47 -25.59 12.89
C ASP A 122 -8.98 -26.13 11.55
N LYS A 123 -9.56 -27.33 11.57
CA LYS A 123 -10.12 -27.99 10.38
C LYS A 123 -11.27 -27.24 9.73
N ASN A 124 -11.94 -26.35 10.46
CA ASN A 124 -13.03 -25.50 9.97
C ASN A 124 -12.53 -24.17 9.38
N THR A 125 -11.21 -23.90 9.44
CA THR A 125 -10.64 -22.69 8.88
C THR A 125 -10.19 -22.93 7.44
N PHE A 126 -10.75 -22.15 6.52
CA PHE A 126 -10.32 -22.13 5.13
C PHE A 126 -9.28 -21.01 4.93
N ILE A 127 -8.10 -21.38 4.45
CA ILE A 127 -7.00 -20.44 4.18
C ILE A 127 -6.94 -20.21 2.68
N LEU A 128 -7.06 -18.94 2.28
CA LEU A 128 -6.97 -18.51 0.90
C LEU A 128 -5.69 -17.68 0.69
N ASP A 129 -4.80 -18.11 -0.19
CA ASP A 129 -3.66 -17.32 -0.62
C ASP A 129 -4.02 -16.53 -1.88
N ALA A 130 -4.10 -15.20 -1.73
CA ALA A 130 -4.43 -14.26 -2.79
C ALA A 130 -3.19 -13.55 -3.35
N ARG A 131 -1.98 -14.05 -3.06
CA ARG A 131 -0.72 -13.51 -3.58
C ARG A 131 -0.53 -13.88 -5.05
N LYS A 132 0.53 -13.33 -5.66
CA LYS A 132 0.91 -13.69 -7.03
C LYS A 132 1.49 -15.11 -7.09
N PRO A 133 1.40 -15.80 -8.25
CA PRO A 133 1.90 -17.18 -8.41
C PRO A 133 3.32 -17.38 -7.88
N PHE A 134 4.25 -16.53 -8.29
CA PHE A 134 5.64 -16.64 -7.88
C PHE A 134 5.86 -16.48 -6.36
N GLU A 135 5.01 -15.71 -5.68
CA GLU A 135 5.08 -15.55 -4.22
C GLU A 135 4.57 -16.80 -3.50
N TYR A 136 3.58 -17.48 -4.09
CA TYR A 136 3.10 -18.77 -3.60
C TYR A 136 4.15 -19.86 -3.79
N GLU A 137 4.83 -19.89 -4.94
CA GLU A 137 5.88 -20.86 -5.27
C GLU A 137 7.11 -20.73 -4.37
N VAL A 138 7.48 -19.51 -3.98
CA VAL A 138 8.58 -19.26 -3.04
C VAL A 138 8.28 -19.82 -1.65
N GLY A 139 7.00 -19.88 -1.25
CA GLY A 139 6.58 -20.47 -0.01
C GLY A 139 5.16 -20.11 0.37
N SER A 140 4.43 -21.08 0.91
CA SER A 140 3.06 -20.91 1.41
C SER A 140 2.78 -21.81 2.62
N PHE A 141 1.59 -21.70 3.20
CA PHE A 141 1.16 -22.59 4.28
C PHE A 141 0.76 -23.96 3.72
N LYS A 142 1.00 -25.05 4.45
CA LYS A 142 0.76 -26.43 4.01
C LYS A 142 -0.71 -26.71 3.64
N THR A 143 -1.65 -26.03 4.26
CA THR A 143 -3.11 -26.27 4.11
C THR A 143 -3.80 -25.14 3.36
N VAL A 144 -3.07 -24.39 2.54
CA VAL A 144 -3.63 -23.24 1.84
C VAL A 144 -4.23 -23.64 0.50
N SER A 145 -5.42 -23.10 0.20
CA SER A 145 -5.96 -23.09 -1.15
C SER A 145 -5.46 -21.88 -1.89
N TYR A 146 -4.82 -22.11 -3.04
CA TYR A 146 -4.35 -21.06 -3.92
C TYR A 146 -5.45 -20.75 -4.96
N THR A 147 -5.86 -19.49 -5.05
CA THR A 147 -6.68 -19.03 -6.16
C THR A 147 -5.82 -18.23 -7.12
N HIS A 148 -5.75 -18.70 -8.35
CA HIS A 148 -5.17 -17.95 -9.45
C HIS A 148 -6.10 -16.77 -9.80
N LEU A 149 -5.97 -15.67 -9.06
CA LEU A 149 -6.60 -14.41 -9.44
C LEU A 149 -5.85 -13.86 -10.66
N THR A 150 -6.22 -14.32 -11.84
CA THR A 150 -5.89 -13.64 -13.08
C THR A 150 -6.64 -12.32 -13.09
N LEU A 151 -5.99 -11.25 -12.64
CA LEU A 151 -6.48 -9.92 -12.97
C LEU A 151 -6.44 -9.80 -14.50
N PRO A 152 -7.52 -9.39 -15.16
CA PRO A 152 -7.50 -9.15 -16.60
C PRO A 152 -6.41 -8.11 -16.88
N THR A 153 -5.32 -8.56 -17.49
CA THR A 153 -4.34 -7.68 -18.10
C THR A 153 -5.02 -7.08 -19.31
N SER A 154 -5.58 -5.89 -19.17
CA SER A 154 -5.94 -5.09 -20.34
C SER A 154 -4.65 -4.76 -21.07
N HIS A 155 -4.30 -5.59 -22.05
CA HIS A 155 -3.45 -5.17 -23.13
C HIS A 155 -4.25 -4.18 -23.98
N ASN A 156 -3.88 -2.92 -23.91
CA ASN A 156 -3.96 -1.90 -24.96
C ASN A 156 -2.89 -0.86 -24.69
#